data_d1bc6cbd771ecc2e9e60c9e7be0b0743
#
_entry.id   d1bc6cbd771ecc2e9e60c9e7be0b0743
#
_cell.length_a   1.000
_cell.length_b   1.000
_cell.length_c   1.000
_cell.angle_alpha   90.00
_cell.angle_beta   90.00
_cell.angle_gamma   90.00
#
_symmetry.space_group_name_H-M   'P 1'
#
loop_
_entity.id
_entity.type
_entity.pdbx_description
1 polymer ?
#
loop_
_entity_poly.entity_id
_entity_poly.type
_entity_poly.pdbx_seq_one_letter_code
_entity_poly.pdbx_strand_id
1 'polypeptide(L)'
;MKSFKFMVFISVIFSLVFLAACGSSNNASPDVGAGGDEPQAEEYYTVEHAMDVTEIKGTPKRVVILTNEGTEALLALGVKPVGAVQSWLGDPWYDHIAGEMDGVQVVGTESAVNLETIASLQPDLIIGNKLRQEEVYEQLKQIAPTVFAETLKGDWKENFKLYAKALNM
;
A
#
# COMPACT_ATOMS: atom_id res chain seq x y z
N MET A 1 43.89 43.94 -7.97
CA MET A 1 43.59 45.33 -7.52
C MET A 1 42.29 45.25 -6.71
N LYS A 2 42.47 45.59 -5.45
CA LYS A 2 41.55 46.28 -4.51
C LYS A 2 40.22 45.61 -4.28
N SER A 3 40.09 44.90 -3.16
CA SER A 3 39.56 45.44 -1.90
C SER A 3 38.03 45.34 -1.83
N PHE A 4 37.50 44.36 -1.14
CA PHE A 4 36.51 44.67 -0.13
C PHE A 4 36.53 43.59 0.97
N LYS A 5 37.51 43.73 1.85
CA LYS A 5 37.40 43.28 3.24
C LYS A 5 36.65 44.40 3.92
N PHE A 6 35.48 44.16 4.42
CA PHE A 6 34.86 44.87 5.54
C PHE A 6 33.36 44.57 5.56
N MET A 7 32.99 43.62 6.32
CA MET A 7 31.77 43.58 7.11
C MET A 7 31.63 42.20 7.81
N VAL A 8 32.64 41.86 8.53
CA VAL A 8 32.53 40.99 9.71
C VAL A 8 32.57 41.96 10.88
N PHE A 9 31.69 41.87 11.79
CA PHE A 9 31.43 42.54 13.05
C PHE A 9 30.09 43.27 13.04
N ILE A 10 29.26 42.76 13.82
CA ILE A 10 28.08 43.24 14.52
C ILE A 10 26.95 42.23 14.34
N SER A 11 26.89 41.22 15.16
CA SER A 11 25.75 40.78 15.94
C SER A 11 26.04 39.52 16.75
N VAL A 12 27.02 39.65 17.58
CA VAL A 12 27.14 38.83 18.80
C VAL A 12 26.73 39.76 19.92
N ILE A 13 25.53 39.74 20.35
CA ILE A 13 24.97 40.17 21.63
C ILE A 13 23.43 40.08 21.48
N PHE A 14 22.85 38.94 21.74
CA PHE A 14 21.55 38.80 22.37
C PHE A 14 21.39 37.34 22.82
N SER A 15 22.31 36.98 23.69
CA SER A 15 22.18 35.77 24.51
C SER A 15 21.81 36.25 25.92
N LEU A 16 21.04 35.40 26.56
CA LEU A 16 20.75 35.39 27.99
C LEU A 16 19.67 36.40 28.44
N VAL A 17 18.53 35.85 28.69
CA VAL A 17 17.77 35.90 29.97
C VAL A 17 16.45 35.19 29.74
N PHE A 18 16.26 34.01 30.30
CA PHE A 18 15.06 33.59 31.02
C PHE A 18 15.27 32.17 31.55
N LEU A 19 15.96 32.09 32.66
CA LEU A 19 15.79 30.99 33.60
C LEU A 19 14.95 31.52 34.76
N ALA A 20 14.11 30.63 35.22
CA ALA A 20 13.42 30.62 36.51
C ALA A 20 11.99 31.15 36.55
N ALA A 21 11.05 30.18 36.65
CA ALA A 21 10.06 30.22 37.71
C ALA A 21 9.46 28.83 37.89
N CYS A 22 9.96 28.06 38.82
CA CYS A 22 9.17 27.06 39.55
C CYS A 22 8.18 27.80 40.43
N GLY A 23 6.90 27.43 40.35
CA GLY A 23 5.84 27.91 41.22
C GLY A 23 4.68 26.95 41.22
N SER A 24 4.67 26.10 42.26
CA SER A 24 3.56 25.21 42.60
C SER A 24 2.38 26.02 43.10
N SER A 25 1.17 25.78 42.60
CA SER A 25 -0.09 25.89 43.36
C SER A 25 -1.30 25.35 42.56
N ASN A 26 -2.04 24.50 43.18
CA ASN A 26 -3.33 23.95 42.79
C ASN A 26 -4.38 25.00 42.42
N ASN A 27 -5.17 24.78 41.36
CA ASN A 27 -6.62 24.68 41.43
C ASN A 27 -7.27 24.50 40.03
N ALA A 28 -8.14 23.50 39.96
CA ALA A 28 -9.39 23.41 39.18
C ALA A 28 -9.37 23.66 37.65
N SER A 29 -9.78 22.61 36.94
CA SER A 29 -10.23 22.51 35.54
C SER A 29 -11.17 23.63 35.08
N PRO A 30 -11.22 23.90 33.75
CA PRO A 30 -12.11 23.09 32.93
C PRO A 30 -11.43 22.46 31.69
N ASP A 31 -11.86 21.25 31.46
CA ASP A 31 -11.76 20.45 30.26
C ASP A 31 -12.12 21.27 29.00
N VAL A 32 -11.14 21.43 28.10
CA VAL A 32 -11.38 21.69 26.68
C VAL A 32 -10.49 20.73 25.93
N GLY A 33 -11.06 19.58 25.62
CA GLY A 33 -10.48 18.62 24.68
C GLY A 33 -10.30 19.25 23.30
N ALA A 34 -9.08 19.72 23.03
CA ALA A 34 -8.62 19.87 21.67
C ALA A 34 -7.83 18.61 21.34
N GLY A 35 -8.53 17.59 20.87
CA GLY A 35 -7.93 16.48 20.15
C GLY A 35 -7.38 17.04 18.86
N GLY A 36 -6.13 17.47 18.87
CA GLY A 36 -5.36 17.65 17.66
C GLY A 36 -5.07 16.28 17.11
N ASP A 37 -5.74 15.88 16.01
CA ASP A 37 -5.26 14.81 15.15
C ASP A 37 -3.88 15.26 14.64
N GLU A 38 -2.82 14.83 15.30
CA GLU A 38 -1.50 14.81 14.68
C GLU A 38 -1.64 13.89 13.44
N PRO A 39 -1.21 14.34 12.25
CA PRO A 39 -1.18 13.46 11.08
C PRO A 39 -0.29 12.27 11.44
N GLN A 40 -0.89 11.09 11.63
CA GLN A 40 -0.13 9.86 11.75
C GLN A 40 0.75 9.77 10.50
N ALA A 41 2.06 9.73 10.69
CA ALA A 41 3.00 9.49 9.60
C ALA A 41 2.55 8.19 8.92
N GLU A 42 2.20 8.28 7.64
CA GLU A 42 1.78 7.13 6.86
C GLU A 42 2.94 6.15 6.80
N GLU A 43 2.73 4.96 7.35
CA GLU A 43 3.76 3.93 7.42
C GLU A 43 3.91 3.27 6.05
N TYR A 44 5.13 3.23 5.52
CA TYR A 44 5.48 2.55 4.27
C TYR A 44 6.29 1.30 4.59
N TYR A 45 6.08 0.25 3.83
CA TYR A 45 6.89 -0.96 3.90
C TYR A 45 7.21 -1.47 2.49
N THR A 46 8.22 -2.31 2.37
CA THR A 46 8.69 -2.84 1.09
C THR A 46 8.45 -4.34 0.98
N VAL A 47 8.08 -4.76 -0.21
CA VAL A 47 7.89 -6.17 -0.57
C VAL A 47 8.80 -6.50 -1.74
N GLU A 48 9.79 -7.36 -1.49
CA GLU A 48 10.60 -7.97 -2.54
C GLU A 48 9.78 -9.09 -3.20
N HIS A 49 9.75 -9.13 -4.52
CA HIS A 49 8.94 -10.06 -5.30
C HIS A 49 9.60 -10.40 -6.65
N ALA A 50 8.95 -11.21 -7.46
CA ALA A 50 9.53 -11.78 -8.69
C ALA A 50 10.06 -10.78 -9.72
N MET A 51 9.59 -9.54 -9.70
CA MET A 51 9.95 -8.53 -10.71
C MET A 51 10.81 -7.40 -10.14
N ASP A 52 10.58 -7.02 -8.87
CA ASP A 52 11.15 -5.79 -8.28
C ASP A 52 11.03 -5.81 -6.75
N VAL A 53 11.29 -4.66 -6.14
CA VAL A 53 10.94 -4.32 -4.76
C VAL A 53 9.89 -3.21 -4.81
N THR A 54 8.69 -3.49 -4.32
CA THR A 54 7.59 -2.54 -4.31
C THR A 54 7.39 -1.93 -2.93
N GLU A 55 7.32 -0.60 -2.86
CA GLU A 55 6.94 0.14 -1.68
C GLU A 55 5.41 0.26 -1.61
N ILE A 56 4.83 -0.07 -0.47
CA ILE A 56 3.39 -0.08 -0.23
C ILE A 56 3.10 0.80 0.99
N LYS A 57 2.03 1.60 0.90
CA LYS A 57 1.59 2.53 1.91
C LYS A 57 0.51 1.92 2.79
N GLY A 58 0.76 1.82 4.09
CA GLY A 58 -0.22 1.33 5.07
C GLY A 58 -0.72 -0.07 4.77
N THR A 59 -1.94 -0.38 5.16
CA THR A 59 -2.60 -1.66 4.83
C THR A 59 -3.50 -1.47 3.63
N PRO A 60 -3.25 -2.17 2.51
CA PRO A 60 -4.07 -2.08 1.30
C PRO A 60 -5.53 -2.43 1.55
N LYS A 61 -6.43 -1.66 0.96
CA LYS A 61 -7.89 -1.83 1.09
C LYS A 61 -8.59 -2.09 -0.24
N ARG A 62 -7.98 -1.70 -1.33
CA ARG A 62 -8.52 -1.81 -2.69
C ARG A 62 -7.61 -2.68 -3.54
N VAL A 63 -7.65 -3.97 -3.29
CA VAL A 63 -6.77 -4.94 -3.92
C VAL A 63 -7.37 -5.47 -5.21
N VAL A 64 -6.59 -5.48 -6.29
CA VAL A 64 -6.89 -6.21 -7.52
C VAL A 64 -5.98 -7.45 -7.58
N ILE A 65 -6.58 -8.60 -7.87
CA ILE A 65 -5.89 -9.89 -7.95
C ILE A 65 -5.99 -10.48 -9.36
N LEU A 66 -4.86 -10.89 -9.92
CA LEU A 66 -4.75 -11.29 -11.32
C LEU A 66 -4.56 -12.80 -11.52
N THR A 67 -4.78 -13.60 -10.47
CA THR A 67 -4.71 -15.07 -10.55
C THR A 67 -5.83 -15.72 -9.76
N ASN A 68 -6.28 -16.89 -10.22
CA ASN A 68 -7.33 -17.64 -9.51
C ASN A 68 -6.84 -18.14 -8.15
N GLU A 69 -5.63 -18.68 -8.09
CA GLU A 69 -4.98 -19.09 -6.84
C GLU A 69 -4.88 -17.92 -5.85
N GLY A 70 -4.51 -16.74 -6.35
CA GLY A 70 -4.44 -15.53 -5.53
C GLY A 70 -5.82 -15.07 -5.05
N THR A 71 -6.87 -15.23 -5.84
CA THR A 71 -8.25 -14.92 -5.41
C THR A 71 -8.63 -15.77 -4.21
N GLU A 72 -8.41 -17.08 -4.27
CA GLU A 72 -8.68 -18.00 -3.17
C GLU A 72 -7.80 -17.69 -1.95
N ALA A 73 -6.53 -17.34 -2.17
CA ALA A 73 -5.61 -16.96 -1.10
C ALA A 73 -6.05 -15.67 -0.38
N LEU A 74 -6.48 -14.64 -1.11
CA LEU A 74 -6.98 -13.40 -0.52
C LEU A 74 -8.23 -13.65 0.33
N LEU A 75 -9.19 -14.42 -0.18
CA LEU A 75 -10.40 -14.79 0.56
C LEU A 75 -10.05 -15.56 1.83
N ALA A 76 -9.10 -16.52 1.76
CA ALA A 76 -8.62 -17.24 2.93
C ALA A 76 -7.92 -16.35 3.98
N LEU A 77 -7.31 -15.23 3.54
CA LEU A 77 -6.77 -14.18 4.41
C LEU A 77 -7.85 -13.20 4.91
N GLY A 78 -9.11 -13.38 4.54
CA GLY A 78 -10.21 -12.50 4.91
C GLY A 78 -10.26 -11.20 4.11
N VAL A 79 -9.55 -11.13 2.99
CA VAL A 79 -9.51 -9.95 2.12
C VAL A 79 -10.36 -10.19 0.87
N LYS A 80 -11.42 -9.40 0.72
CA LYS A 80 -12.24 -9.39 -0.48
C LYS A 80 -11.64 -8.39 -1.49
N PRO A 81 -11.19 -8.84 -2.69
CA PRO A 81 -10.66 -7.92 -3.69
C PRO A 81 -11.75 -7.02 -4.27
N VAL A 82 -11.37 -5.85 -4.78
CA VAL A 82 -12.28 -4.98 -5.55
C VAL A 82 -12.39 -5.42 -7.01
N GLY A 83 -11.39 -6.14 -7.51
CA GLY A 83 -11.36 -6.73 -8.85
C GLY A 83 -10.55 -8.01 -8.87
N ALA A 84 -10.99 -8.97 -9.65
CA ALA A 84 -10.32 -10.25 -9.83
C ALA A 84 -10.46 -10.74 -11.28
N VAL A 85 -9.50 -11.56 -11.72
CA VAL A 85 -9.64 -12.26 -12.99
C VAL A 85 -10.75 -13.31 -12.92
N GLN A 86 -11.46 -13.51 -14.02
CA GLN A 86 -12.48 -14.54 -14.12
C GLN A 86 -11.90 -15.93 -13.81
N SER A 87 -12.65 -16.73 -13.10
CA SER A 87 -12.30 -18.12 -12.83
C SER A 87 -12.28 -18.97 -14.11
N TRP A 88 -11.47 -20.01 -14.14
CA TRP A 88 -11.40 -20.93 -15.27
C TRP A 88 -12.71 -21.71 -15.50
N LEU A 89 -13.48 -21.91 -14.44
CA LEU A 89 -14.80 -22.53 -14.44
C LEU A 89 -15.75 -21.65 -13.63
N GLY A 90 -17.05 -21.72 -13.95
CA GLY A 90 -18.05 -20.86 -13.32
C GLY A 90 -18.36 -19.61 -14.16
N ASP A 91 -19.32 -18.81 -13.70
CA ASP A 91 -19.75 -17.58 -14.38
C ASP A 91 -20.08 -16.48 -13.36
N PRO A 92 -19.16 -15.54 -13.10
CA PRO A 92 -17.74 -15.55 -13.51
C PRO A 92 -16.82 -16.29 -12.53
N TRP A 93 -17.31 -16.76 -11.39
CA TRP A 93 -16.52 -17.32 -10.28
C TRP A 93 -16.73 -18.82 -10.10
N TYR A 94 -15.73 -19.50 -9.54
CA TYR A 94 -15.92 -20.87 -9.08
C TYR A 94 -17.06 -20.94 -8.06
N ASP A 95 -17.88 -21.98 -8.11
CA ASP A 95 -19.06 -22.16 -7.25
C ASP A 95 -18.74 -22.03 -5.74
N HIS A 96 -17.58 -22.52 -5.32
CA HIS A 96 -17.19 -22.52 -3.91
C HIS A 96 -16.81 -21.16 -3.36
N ILE A 97 -16.45 -20.18 -4.20
CA ILE A 97 -16.14 -18.81 -3.78
C ILE A 97 -17.20 -17.78 -4.23
N ALA A 98 -18.12 -18.16 -5.09
CA ALA A 98 -19.06 -17.22 -5.72
C ALA A 98 -19.84 -16.37 -4.69
N GLY A 99 -20.21 -16.96 -3.56
CA GLY A 99 -20.91 -16.23 -2.49
C GLY A 99 -20.08 -15.13 -1.81
N GLU A 100 -18.75 -15.25 -1.81
CA GLU A 100 -17.84 -14.27 -1.25
C GLU A 100 -17.45 -13.16 -2.26
N MET A 101 -17.66 -13.43 -3.54
CA MET A 101 -17.26 -12.55 -4.64
C MET A 101 -18.33 -11.53 -5.08
N ASP A 102 -19.44 -11.43 -4.35
CA ASP A 102 -20.48 -10.42 -4.66
C ASP A 102 -19.89 -8.99 -4.66
N GLY A 103 -20.15 -8.25 -5.76
CA GLY A 103 -19.63 -6.90 -5.99
C GLY A 103 -18.19 -6.81 -6.49
N VAL A 104 -17.46 -7.93 -6.61
CA VAL A 104 -16.11 -7.93 -7.19
C VAL A 104 -16.21 -7.79 -8.71
N GLN A 105 -15.41 -6.89 -9.29
CA GLN A 105 -15.40 -6.65 -10.74
C GLN A 105 -14.49 -7.65 -11.45
N VAL A 106 -14.95 -8.18 -12.57
CA VAL A 106 -14.10 -8.98 -13.47
C VAL A 106 -13.13 -8.08 -14.20
N VAL A 107 -11.84 -8.33 -14.05
CA VAL A 107 -10.75 -7.54 -14.69
C VAL A 107 -10.08 -8.29 -15.85
N GLY A 108 -10.80 -9.20 -16.49
CA GLY A 108 -10.30 -10.03 -17.58
C GLY A 108 -10.03 -11.46 -17.13
N THR A 109 -9.11 -12.14 -17.81
CA THR A 109 -8.64 -13.50 -17.49
C THR A 109 -7.17 -13.47 -17.05
N GLU A 110 -6.64 -14.57 -16.50
CA GLU A 110 -5.21 -14.65 -16.12
C GLU A 110 -4.24 -14.36 -17.28
N SER A 111 -4.62 -14.71 -18.50
CA SER A 111 -3.78 -14.50 -19.69
C SER A 111 -4.09 -13.21 -20.45
N ALA A 112 -5.18 -12.52 -20.12
CA ALA A 112 -5.59 -11.30 -20.79
C ALA A 112 -6.33 -10.38 -19.81
N VAL A 113 -5.56 -9.63 -19.04
CA VAL A 113 -6.09 -8.65 -18.07
C VAL A 113 -6.56 -7.39 -18.79
N ASN A 114 -7.60 -6.75 -18.26
CA ASN A 114 -8.13 -5.50 -18.77
C ASN A 114 -7.59 -4.32 -17.95
N LEU A 115 -6.54 -3.67 -18.45
CA LEU A 115 -5.87 -2.55 -17.78
C LEU A 115 -6.81 -1.35 -17.55
N GLU A 116 -7.73 -1.09 -18.45
CA GLU A 116 -8.69 0.02 -18.31
C GLU A 116 -9.65 -0.24 -17.13
N THR A 117 -10.19 -1.45 -17.05
CA THR A 117 -11.03 -1.85 -15.92
C THR A 117 -10.24 -1.80 -14.61
N ILE A 118 -9.00 -2.31 -14.59
CA ILE A 118 -8.13 -2.25 -13.41
C ILE A 118 -7.94 -0.78 -12.96
N ALA A 119 -7.57 0.10 -13.88
CA ALA A 119 -7.36 1.53 -13.57
C ALA A 119 -8.63 2.21 -13.05
N SER A 120 -9.80 1.87 -13.62
CA SER A 120 -11.09 2.44 -13.18
C SER A 120 -11.45 2.07 -11.74
N LEU A 121 -10.94 0.96 -11.24
CA LEU A 121 -11.14 0.51 -9.86
C LEU A 121 -10.28 1.28 -8.85
N GLN A 122 -9.31 2.08 -9.30
CA GLN A 122 -8.40 2.84 -8.43
C GLN A 122 -7.82 1.97 -7.31
N PRO A 123 -7.13 0.87 -7.63
CA PRO A 123 -6.55 -0.01 -6.62
C PRO A 123 -5.41 0.69 -5.87
N ASP A 124 -5.18 0.28 -4.63
CA ASP A 124 -4.01 0.66 -3.86
C ASP A 124 -2.94 -0.46 -3.84
N LEU A 125 -3.30 -1.64 -4.34
CA LEU A 125 -2.39 -2.76 -4.57
C LEU A 125 -2.90 -3.63 -5.71
N ILE A 126 -1.98 -4.06 -6.57
CA ILE A 126 -2.21 -5.07 -7.60
C ILE A 126 -1.32 -6.28 -7.28
N ILE A 127 -1.92 -7.46 -7.21
CA ILE A 127 -1.21 -8.72 -7.02
C ILE A 127 -1.38 -9.58 -8.27
N GLY A 128 -0.28 -10.11 -8.77
CA GLY A 128 -0.28 -10.94 -9.97
C GLY A 128 0.82 -11.99 -9.94
N ASN A 129 1.17 -12.48 -11.11
CA ASN A 129 2.15 -13.54 -11.26
C ASN A 129 3.00 -13.30 -12.50
N LYS A 130 4.32 -13.43 -12.37
CA LYS A 130 5.27 -13.22 -13.45
C LYS A 130 4.99 -14.14 -14.63
N LEU A 131 4.73 -15.43 -14.38
CA LEU A 131 4.45 -16.41 -15.43
C LEU A 131 3.30 -15.99 -16.37
N ARG A 132 2.33 -15.21 -15.87
CA ARG A 132 1.12 -14.82 -16.62
C ARG A 132 1.12 -13.39 -17.12
N GLN A 133 1.66 -12.46 -16.33
CA GLN A 133 1.48 -11.02 -16.58
C GLN A 133 2.81 -10.24 -16.71
N GLU A 134 3.95 -10.92 -16.89
CA GLU A 134 5.26 -10.24 -17.04
C GLU A 134 5.22 -9.13 -18.12
N GLU A 135 4.59 -9.39 -19.26
CA GLU A 135 4.54 -8.46 -20.39
C GLU A 135 3.79 -7.15 -20.08
N VAL A 136 2.86 -7.17 -19.13
CA VAL A 136 2.06 -5.99 -18.74
C VAL A 136 2.47 -5.40 -17.39
N TYR A 137 3.52 -5.92 -16.77
CA TYR A 137 3.98 -5.49 -15.44
C TYR A 137 4.23 -3.98 -15.35
N GLU A 138 4.97 -3.41 -16.30
CA GLU A 138 5.28 -1.98 -16.31
C GLU A 138 4.03 -1.09 -16.49
N GLN A 139 3.01 -1.58 -17.14
CA GLN A 139 1.74 -0.86 -17.29
C GLN A 139 0.92 -0.93 -16.00
N LEU A 140 0.93 -2.06 -15.30
CA LEU A 140 0.27 -2.23 -14.00
C LEU A 140 0.90 -1.34 -12.92
N LYS A 141 2.23 -1.22 -12.89
CA LYS A 141 2.97 -0.32 -11.98
C LYS A 141 2.58 1.15 -12.15
N GLN A 142 2.12 1.56 -13.33
CA GLN A 142 1.65 2.92 -13.56
C GLN A 142 0.24 3.15 -12.97
N ILE A 143 -0.49 2.09 -12.67
CA ILE A 143 -1.82 2.17 -12.06
C ILE A 143 -1.72 2.18 -10.53
N ALA A 144 -0.96 1.22 -9.96
CA ALA A 144 -0.79 1.08 -8.51
C ALA A 144 0.47 0.27 -8.16
N PRO A 145 0.92 0.29 -6.89
CA PRO A 145 1.89 -0.66 -6.38
C PRO A 145 1.56 -2.08 -6.80
N THR A 146 2.52 -2.79 -7.41
CA THR A 146 2.29 -4.10 -8.03
C THR A 146 3.28 -5.12 -7.50
N VAL A 147 2.78 -6.26 -7.01
CA VAL A 147 3.55 -7.36 -6.44
C VAL A 147 3.26 -8.65 -7.20
N PHE A 148 4.30 -9.29 -7.74
CA PHE A 148 4.17 -10.51 -8.52
C PHE A 148 4.82 -11.72 -7.84
N ALA A 149 4.07 -12.82 -7.70
CA ALA A 149 4.64 -14.13 -7.42
C ALA A 149 5.41 -14.66 -8.64
N GLU A 150 6.40 -15.53 -8.42
CA GLU A 150 7.21 -16.08 -9.51
C GLU A 150 6.45 -17.11 -10.32
N THR A 151 5.78 -18.06 -9.66
CA THR A 151 5.10 -19.19 -10.30
C THR A 151 3.69 -19.41 -9.74
N LEU A 152 2.89 -20.24 -10.43
CA LEU A 152 1.54 -20.64 -10.00
C LEU A 152 1.46 -22.08 -9.49
N LYS A 153 2.53 -22.88 -9.64
CA LYS A 153 2.54 -24.30 -9.26
C LYS A 153 3.40 -24.50 -8.03
N GLY A 154 3.32 -25.62 -7.39
CA GLY A 154 4.24 -26.08 -6.34
C GLY A 154 4.53 -25.14 -5.17
N ASP A 155 4.70 -23.87 -5.47
CA ASP A 155 5.12 -22.82 -4.52
C ASP A 155 3.95 -22.03 -3.92
N TRP A 156 2.73 -22.55 -3.98
CA TRP A 156 1.54 -21.86 -3.49
C TRP A 156 1.68 -21.35 -2.04
N LYS A 157 2.43 -22.04 -1.19
CA LYS A 157 2.69 -21.60 0.19
C LYS A 157 3.57 -20.34 0.23
N GLU A 158 4.55 -20.25 -0.65
CA GLU A 158 5.40 -19.06 -0.74
C GLU A 158 4.62 -17.90 -1.36
N ASN A 159 3.80 -18.17 -2.37
CA ASN A 159 2.87 -17.19 -2.92
C ASN A 159 1.91 -16.66 -1.83
N PHE A 160 1.32 -17.54 -1.04
CA PHE A 160 0.44 -17.17 0.06
C PHE A 160 1.12 -16.25 1.10
N LYS A 161 2.36 -16.58 1.48
CA LYS A 161 3.17 -15.72 2.38
C LYS A 161 3.49 -14.36 1.74
N LEU A 162 3.81 -14.35 0.44
CA LEU A 162 4.05 -13.11 -0.30
C LEU A 162 2.80 -12.23 -0.31
N TYR A 163 1.62 -12.81 -0.57
CA TYR A 163 0.36 -12.07 -0.55
C TYR A 163 0.02 -11.54 0.84
N ALA A 164 0.19 -12.34 1.90
CA ALA A 164 0.02 -11.89 3.27
C ALA A 164 0.96 -10.71 3.60
N LYS A 165 2.24 -10.80 3.21
CA LYS A 165 3.20 -9.70 3.37
C LYS A 165 2.79 -8.45 2.58
N ALA A 166 2.31 -8.62 1.34
CA ALA A 166 1.83 -7.52 0.51
C ALA A 166 0.56 -6.86 1.06
N LEU A 167 -0.18 -7.56 1.91
CA LEU A 167 -1.36 -7.07 2.63
C LEU A 167 -1.07 -6.52 4.02
N ASN A 168 0.22 -6.44 4.41
CA ASN A 168 0.68 -6.00 5.73
C ASN A 168 0.16 -6.90 6.88
N MET A 169 0.21 -8.21 6.65
CA MET A 169 -0.23 -9.26 7.57
C MET A 169 0.91 -10.17 8.04
#